data_47b6dfa02449a8025a2aa614fae98954
#
_entry.id   47b6dfa02449a8025a2aa614fae98954
#
_cell.length_a   1.000
_cell.length_b   1.000
_cell.length_c   1.000
_cell.angle_alpha   90.00
_cell.angle_beta   90.00
_cell.angle_gamma   90.00
#
_symmetry.space_group_name_H-M   'P 1'
#
loop_
_entity.id
_entity.type
_entity.pdbx_description
1 polymer ?
#
loop_
_entity_poly.entity_id
_entity_poly.type
_entity_poly.pdbx_seq_one_letter_code
_entity_poly.pdbx_strand_id
1 'polypeptide(L)'
;MKVLFAVSNEEISESIIKRYQKEYKEIISHKNVYYFNAILKELQKDKSYDRVVISEDLEAFTHTQYDQIDKFIFDKLDSISDEASNIKGNDIPIILICSDRRAKSEPMLVKLFGIGIYNAILGNDRSVEEVCRLINRPRAKKEAKLYYKIDSEEVNYQAENENDVSEMEIQNILAHYKSLGKNEDRYIDSFNNIAAQYNDTQLRIISKFLPLNVRAVLEERSPKYQKIMSFNNSVSNSLRYKNKEKEKEEGTSEKLLR
;
A
#
# COMPACT_ATOMS: atom_id res chain seq x y z
N MET A 1 -25.85 1.41 -14.34
CA MET A 1 -24.51 0.79 -14.11
C MET A 1 -24.62 -0.72 -14.11
N LYS A 2 -23.62 -1.45 -14.65
CA LYS A 2 -23.60 -2.92 -14.69
C LYS A 2 -22.43 -3.45 -13.87
N VAL A 3 -22.71 -4.38 -12.94
CA VAL A 3 -21.72 -4.89 -11.98
C VAL A 3 -21.66 -6.42 -12.06
N LEU A 4 -20.44 -6.97 -12.16
CA LEU A 4 -20.19 -8.40 -12.01
C LEU A 4 -19.87 -8.69 -10.55
N PHE A 5 -20.67 -9.52 -9.89
CA PHE A 5 -20.42 -9.95 -8.52
C PHE A 5 -19.83 -11.36 -8.51
N ALA A 6 -18.71 -11.51 -7.86
CA ALA A 6 -18.04 -12.76 -7.57
C ALA A 6 -17.91 -12.90 -6.03
N VAL A 7 -19.02 -13.24 -5.40
CA VAL A 7 -19.16 -13.36 -3.94
C VAL A 7 -19.73 -14.74 -3.60
N SER A 8 -19.49 -15.19 -2.36
CA SER A 8 -19.77 -16.57 -1.93
C SER A 8 -21.24 -16.95 -1.98
N ASN A 9 -22.15 -15.98 -1.83
CA ASN A 9 -23.59 -16.23 -1.96
C ASN A 9 -24.33 -15.00 -2.53
N GLU A 10 -25.53 -15.23 -3.04
CA GLU A 10 -26.35 -14.21 -3.66
C GLU A 10 -26.88 -13.15 -2.67
N GLU A 11 -27.09 -13.51 -1.42
CA GLU A 11 -27.57 -12.59 -0.38
C GLU A 11 -26.63 -11.39 -0.17
N ILE A 12 -25.32 -11.62 -0.33
CA ILE A 12 -24.32 -10.54 -0.23
C ILE A 12 -24.51 -9.55 -1.36
N SER A 13 -24.62 -10.02 -2.61
CA SER A 13 -24.83 -9.13 -3.75
C SER A 13 -26.16 -8.39 -3.69
N GLU A 14 -27.24 -9.07 -3.27
CA GLU A 14 -28.55 -8.44 -3.06
C GLU A 14 -28.51 -7.34 -1.99
N SER A 15 -27.81 -7.59 -0.87
CA SER A 15 -27.66 -6.60 0.20
C SER A 15 -26.93 -5.36 -0.30
N ILE A 16 -25.86 -5.54 -1.09
CA ILE A 16 -25.10 -4.45 -1.72
C ILE A 16 -26.01 -3.67 -2.68
N ILE A 17 -26.75 -4.36 -3.56
CA ILE A 17 -27.63 -3.73 -4.56
C ILE A 17 -28.74 -2.93 -3.87
N LYS A 18 -29.42 -3.51 -2.88
CA LYS A 18 -30.50 -2.84 -2.12
C LYS A 18 -29.96 -1.59 -1.41
N ARG A 19 -28.76 -1.69 -0.78
CA ARG A 19 -28.13 -0.56 -0.11
C ARG A 19 -27.72 0.53 -1.10
N TYR A 20 -27.09 0.16 -2.20
CA TYR A 20 -26.66 1.09 -3.25
C TYR A 20 -27.86 1.85 -3.84
N GLN A 21 -28.94 1.14 -4.20
CA GLN A 21 -30.16 1.77 -4.73
C GLN A 21 -30.79 2.74 -3.73
N LYS A 22 -30.78 2.38 -2.44
CA LYS A 22 -31.30 3.27 -1.38
C LYS A 22 -30.48 4.55 -1.25
N GLU A 23 -29.16 4.44 -1.33
CA GLU A 23 -28.23 5.54 -1.07
C GLU A 23 -28.01 6.43 -2.30
N TYR A 24 -27.76 5.84 -3.45
CA TYR A 24 -27.40 6.57 -4.68
C TYR A 24 -28.58 6.75 -5.66
N LYS A 25 -29.75 6.15 -5.39
CA LYS A 25 -30.95 6.22 -6.25
C LYS A 25 -30.73 5.72 -7.68
N GLU A 26 -29.75 4.86 -7.88
CA GLU A 26 -29.39 4.27 -9.16
C GLU A 26 -29.60 2.75 -9.13
N ILE A 27 -30.09 2.19 -10.26
CA ILE A 27 -30.31 0.75 -10.40
C ILE A 27 -29.02 0.10 -10.92
N ILE A 28 -28.60 -0.98 -10.25
CA ILE A 28 -27.51 -1.85 -10.71
C ILE A 28 -28.11 -3.02 -11.50
N SER A 29 -27.74 -3.13 -12.78
CA SER A 29 -27.84 -4.38 -13.52
C SER A 29 -26.67 -5.28 -13.12
N HIS A 30 -26.90 -6.53 -12.81
CA HIS A 30 -25.86 -7.38 -12.25
C HIS A 30 -25.89 -8.80 -12.79
N LYS A 31 -24.76 -9.49 -12.59
CA LYS A 31 -24.62 -10.94 -12.75
C LYS A 31 -23.77 -11.48 -11.61
N ASN A 32 -24.14 -12.65 -11.08
CA ASN A 32 -23.37 -13.36 -10.07
C ASN A 32 -22.57 -14.50 -10.72
N VAL A 33 -21.32 -14.67 -10.27
CA VAL A 33 -20.45 -15.80 -10.59
C VAL A 33 -19.78 -16.29 -9.28
N TYR A 34 -19.44 -17.57 -9.22
CA TYR A 34 -19.03 -18.23 -7.98
C TYR A 34 -17.64 -18.86 -8.03
N TYR A 35 -16.87 -18.60 -9.12
CA TYR A 35 -15.53 -19.14 -9.32
C TYR A 35 -14.66 -18.12 -10.03
N PHE A 36 -13.37 -18.06 -9.69
CA PHE A 36 -12.42 -17.16 -10.35
C PHE A 36 -12.38 -17.36 -11.87
N ASN A 37 -12.38 -18.61 -12.33
CA ASN A 37 -12.40 -18.89 -13.77
C ASN A 37 -13.71 -18.46 -14.45
N ALA A 38 -14.82 -18.36 -13.73
CA ALA A 38 -16.07 -17.85 -14.27
C ALA A 38 -16.04 -16.33 -14.46
N ILE A 39 -15.30 -15.61 -13.62
CA ILE A 39 -15.08 -14.16 -13.80
C ILE A 39 -14.38 -13.93 -15.14
N LEU A 40 -13.26 -14.61 -15.40
CA LEU A 40 -12.53 -14.52 -16.66
C LEU A 40 -13.41 -14.78 -17.88
N LYS A 41 -14.12 -15.91 -17.88
CA LYS A 41 -15.03 -16.27 -18.98
C LYS A 41 -16.11 -15.24 -19.22
N GLU A 42 -16.64 -14.65 -18.13
CA GLU A 42 -17.68 -13.64 -18.24
C GLU A 42 -17.13 -12.31 -18.79
N LEU A 43 -15.98 -11.87 -18.34
CA LEU A 43 -15.32 -10.66 -18.84
C LEU A 43 -14.87 -10.80 -20.30
N GLN A 44 -14.48 -12.00 -20.74
CA GLN A 44 -14.18 -12.29 -22.14
C GLN A 44 -15.43 -12.23 -23.02
N LYS A 45 -16.56 -12.71 -22.50
CA LYS A 45 -17.82 -12.76 -23.22
C LYS A 45 -18.53 -11.42 -23.32
N ASP A 46 -18.46 -10.62 -22.24
CA ASP A 46 -19.23 -9.40 -22.08
C ASP A 46 -18.36 -8.27 -21.53
N LYS A 47 -18.04 -7.31 -22.37
CA LYS A 47 -17.24 -6.12 -22.06
C LYS A 47 -18.07 -4.92 -21.59
N SER A 48 -19.35 -5.12 -21.25
CA SER A 48 -20.25 -4.04 -20.85
C SER A 48 -20.30 -3.76 -19.35
N TYR A 49 -19.48 -4.43 -18.56
CA TYR A 49 -19.37 -4.20 -17.12
C TYR A 49 -18.68 -2.89 -16.79
N ASP A 50 -19.20 -2.20 -15.78
CA ASP A 50 -18.63 -0.97 -15.23
C ASP A 50 -17.78 -1.24 -14.00
N ARG A 51 -18.06 -2.33 -13.25
CA ARG A 51 -17.37 -2.72 -12.01
C ARG A 51 -17.34 -4.24 -11.88
N VAL A 52 -16.32 -4.72 -11.18
CA VAL A 52 -16.23 -6.12 -10.72
C VAL A 52 -16.04 -6.13 -9.21
N VAL A 53 -16.90 -6.84 -8.47
CA VAL A 53 -16.78 -7.04 -7.02
C VAL A 53 -16.39 -8.48 -6.77
N ILE A 54 -15.26 -8.70 -6.12
CA ILE A 54 -14.70 -10.04 -5.87
C ILE A 54 -14.49 -10.23 -4.37
N SER A 55 -14.94 -11.36 -3.82
CA SER A 55 -14.53 -11.81 -2.48
C SER A 55 -13.25 -12.64 -2.61
N GLU A 56 -12.25 -12.37 -1.77
CA GLU A 56 -11.04 -13.20 -1.70
C GLU A 56 -11.35 -14.64 -1.30
N ASP A 57 -12.42 -14.84 -0.51
CA ASP A 57 -12.91 -16.15 -0.05
C ASP A 57 -13.98 -16.75 -0.99
N LEU A 58 -13.90 -16.47 -2.29
CA LEU A 58 -14.86 -16.93 -3.29
C LEU A 58 -14.89 -18.44 -3.43
N GLU A 59 -13.72 -19.07 -3.35
CA GLU A 59 -13.55 -20.51 -3.48
C GLU A 59 -12.84 -21.07 -2.24
N ALA A 60 -13.19 -22.31 -1.88
CA ALA A 60 -12.45 -23.04 -0.85
C ALA A 60 -11.06 -23.44 -1.38
N PHE A 61 -10.03 -23.14 -0.61
CA PHE A 61 -8.66 -23.49 -0.97
C PHE A 61 -8.30 -24.92 -0.52
N THR A 62 -7.69 -25.68 -1.41
CA THR A 62 -7.15 -27.01 -1.09
C THR A 62 -5.77 -26.94 -0.43
N HIS A 63 -5.09 -25.78 -0.55
CA HIS A 63 -3.78 -25.57 0.06
C HIS A 63 -3.91 -25.19 1.53
N THR A 64 -3.02 -25.72 2.36
CA THR A 64 -2.96 -25.43 3.79
C THR A 64 -1.96 -24.32 4.15
N GLN A 65 -1.04 -24.01 3.24
CA GLN A 65 -0.02 -22.96 3.42
C GLN A 65 -0.48 -21.63 2.83
N TYR A 66 -0.44 -20.58 3.63
CA TYR A 66 -0.88 -19.24 3.22
C TYR A 66 -0.14 -18.68 2.02
N ASP A 67 1.16 -18.93 1.87
CA ASP A 67 1.94 -18.46 0.73
C ASP A 67 1.45 -19.06 -0.59
N GLN A 68 1.03 -20.32 -0.59
CA GLN A 68 0.46 -20.98 -1.75
C GLN A 68 -0.93 -20.44 -2.10
N ILE A 69 -1.74 -20.14 -1.08
CA ILE A 69 -3.06 -19.51 -1.24
C ILE A 69 -2.87 -18.11 -1.83
N ASP A 70 -1.94 -17.33 -1.29
CA ASP A 70 -1.67 -15.97 -1.76
C ASP A 70 -1.17 -15.94 -3.20
N LYS A 71 -0.30 -16.87 -3.55
CA LYS A 71 0.16 -17.03 -4.93
C LYS A 71 -1.01 -17.37 -5.86
N PHE A 72 -1.84 -18.34 -5.48
CA PHE A 72 -3.01 -18.73 -6.28
C PHE A 72 -3.97 -17.56 -6.50
N ILE A 73 -4.32 -16.84 -5.41
CA ILE A 73 -5.21 -15.67 -5.48
C ILE A 73 -4.60 -14.59 -6.36
N PHE A 74 -3.31 -14.29 -6.19
CA PHE A 74 -2.62 -13.29 -6.98
C PHE A 74 -2.64 -13.65 -8.48
N ASP A 75 -2.27 -14.88 -8.85
CA ASP A 75 -2.24 -15.33 -10.25
C ASP A 75 -3.65 -15.24 -10.90
N LYS A 76 -4.71 -15.51 -10.12
CA LYS A 76 -6.09 -15.35 -10.60
C LYS A 76 -6.48 -13.88 -10.77
N LEU A 77 -6.15 -13.04 -9.81
CA LEU A 77 -6.46 -11.61 -9.86
C LEU A 77 -5.67 -10.87 -10.95
N ASP A 78 -4.43 -11.26 -11.18
CA ASP A 78 -3.61 -10.77 -12.28
C ASP A 78 -4.27 -11.05 -13.63
N SER A 79 -4.62 -12.32 -13.89
CA SER A 79 -5.33 -12.71 -15.12
C SER A 79 -6.70 -12.00 -15.26
N ILE A 80 -7.42 -11.78 -14.17
CA ILE A 80 -8.70 -11.05 -14.18
C ILE A 80 -8.47 -9.56 -14.46
N SER A 81 -7.42 -8.96 -13.90
CA SER A 81 -7.08 -7.56 -14.11
C SER A 81 -6.72 -7.30 -15.58
N ASP A 82 -5.95 -8.18 -16.20
CA ASP A 82 -5.61 -8.10 -17.62
C ASP A 82 -6.86 -8.15 -18.52
N GLU A 83 -7.85 -8.98 -18.16
CA GLU A 83 -9.08 -9.11 -18.93
C GLU A 83 -10.14 -8.05 -18.61
N ALA A 84 -10.03 -7.37 -17.45
CA ALA A 84 -10.99 -6.38 -16.94
C ALA A 84 -10.89 -5.04 -17.70
N SER A 85 -11.22 -5.06 -18.98
CA SER A 85 -11.32 -3.89 -19.84
C SER A 85 -12.70 -3.80 -20.51
N ASN A 86 -13.22 -2.58 -20.63
CA ASN A 86 -14.50 -2.35 -21.29
C ASN A 86 -14.37 -2.24 -22.83
N ILE A 87 -15.50 -2.10 -23.52
CA ILE A 87 -15.53 -1.97 -24.99
C ILE A 87 -14.65 -0.82 -25.51
N LYS A 88 -14.43 0.23 -24.70
CA LYS A 88 -13.62 1.39 -25.05
C LYS A 88 -12.12 1.18 -24.76
N GLY A 89 -11.74 0.02 -24.22
CA GLY A 89 -10.37 -0.28 -23.80
C GLY A 89 -9.96 0.37 -22.48
N ASN A 90 -10.90 0.89 -21.68
CA ASN A 90 -10.60 1.42 -20.35
C ASN A 90 -10.69 0.29 -19.32
N ASP A 91 -9.83 0.33 -18.33
CA ASP A 91 -9.83 -0.62 -17.22
C ASP A 91 -11.15 -0.56 -16.44
N ILE A 92 -11.68 -1.74 -16.12
CA ILE A 92 -12.85 -1.88 -15.25
C ILE A 92 -12.36 -1.97 -13.79
N PRO A 93 -12.74 -1.03 -12.91
CA PRO A 93 -12.34 -1.08 -11.52
C PRO A 93 -12.79 -2.36 -10.82
N ILE A 94 -11.82 -3.06 -10.22
CA ILE A 94 -12.02 -4.26 -9.40
C ILE A 94 -12.09 -3.82 -7.93
N ILE A 95 -13.17 -4.20 -7.24
CA ILE A 95 -13.36 -4.02 -5.80
C ILE A 95 -13.14 -5.39 -5.16
N LEU A 96 -12.06 -5.54 -4.38
CA LEU A 96 -11.69 -6.78 -3.72
C LEU A 96 -12.06 -6.74 -2.24
N ILE A 97 -12.99 -7.58 -1.82
CA ILE A 97 -13.31 -7.80 -0.41
C ILE A 97 -12.30 -8.81 0.12
N CYS A 98 -11.34 -8.34 0.89
CA CYS A 98 -10.26 -9.16 1.40
C CYS A 98 -10.72 -10.06 2.57
N SER A 99 -10.02 -11.18 2.78
CA SER A 99 -10.22 -12.05 3.94
C SER A 99 -9.78 -11.39 5.25
N ASP A 100 -10.19 -11.96 6.40
CA ASP A 100 -9.87 -11.45 7.74
C ASP A 100 -8.38 -11.38 8.03
N ARG A 101 -7.59 -12.21 7.38
CA ARG A 101 -6.14 -12.30 7.57
C ARG A 101 -5.36 -11.15 6.94
N ARG A 102 -5.98 -10.34 6.09
CA ARG A 102 -5.30 -9.24 5.39
C ARG A 102 -5.14 -8.00 6.26
N ALA A 103 -3.94 -7.44 6.28
CA ALA A 103 -3.63 -6.19 6.97
C ALA A 103 -3.00 -5.16 6.01
N LYS A 104 -3.02 -3.89 6.41
CA LYS A 104 -2.35 -2.81 5.66
C LYS A 104 -0.84 -3.04 5.68
N SER A 105 -0.14 -2.59 4.66
CA SER A 105 1.31 -2.76 4.46
C SER A 105 1.78 -4.19 4.17
N GLU A 106 0.88 -5.12 3.85
CA GLU A 106 1.28 -6.46 3.43
C GLU A 106 1.87 -6.47 2.01
N PRO A 107 2.87 -7.35 1.73
CA PRO A 107 3.44 -7.49 0.39
C PRO A 107 2.40 -7.80 -0.69
N MET A 108 1.32 -8.51 -0.33
CA MET A 108 0.22 -8.81 -1.26
C MET A 108 -0.46 -7.55 -1.77
N LEU A 109 -0.67 -6.53 -0.91
CA LEU A 109 -1.28 -5.26 -1.32
C LEU A 109 -0.40 -4.46 -2.28
N VAL A 110 0.91 -4.53 -2.11
CA VAL A 110 1.89 -3.93 -3.05
C VAL A 110 1.77 -4.58 -4.42
N LYS A 111 1.67 -5.91 -4.48
CA LYS A 111 1.47 -6.65 -5.73
C LYS A 111 0.13 -6.30 -6.38
N LEU A 112 -0.98 -6.27 -5.61
CA LEU A 112 -2.30 -5.88 -6.09
C LEU A 112 -2.31 -4.46 -6.66
N PHE A 113 -1.62 -3.53 -5.99
CA PHE A 113 -1.44 -2.17 -6.49
C PHE A 113 -0.68 -2.15 -7.81
N GLY A 114 0.35 -2.99 -7.97
CA GLY A 114 1.15 -3.13 -9.19
C GLY A 114 0.33 -3.56 -10.40
N ILE A 115 -0.67 -4.42 -10.21
CA ILE A 115 -1.59 -4.89 -11.27
C ILE A 115 -2.87 -4.04 -11.39
N GLY A 116 -2.92 -2.84 -10.79
CA GLY A 116 -4.04 -1.90 -10.94
C GLY A 116 -5.25 -2.14 -10.03
N ILE A 117 -5.19 -3.07 -9.08
CA ILE A 117 -6.27 -3.30 -8.11
C ILE A 117 -6.14 -2.30 -6.96
N TYR A 118 -6.86 -1.17 -7.08
CA TYR A 118 -6.81 -0.05 -6.13
C TYR A 118 -7.89 -0.09 -5.05
N ASN A 119 -8.89 -0.98 -5.16
CA ASN A 119 -10.08 -0.97 -4.32
C ASN A 119 -10.19 -2.21 -3.44
N ALA A 120 -9.09 -2.67 -2.83
CA ALA A 120 -9.15 -3.68 -1.78
C ALA A 120 -9.77 -3.09 -0.50
N ILE A 121 -10.61 -3.86 0.18
CA ILE A 121 -11.28 -3.51 1.44
C ILE A 121 -10.77 -4.46 2.52
N LEU A 122 -10.23 -3.91 3.61
CA LEU A 122 -9.46 -4.62 4.62
C LEU A 122 -10.09 -4.49 6.01
N GLY A 123 -9.96 -5.52 6.82
CA GLY A 123 -10.27 -5.48 8.24
C GLY A 123 -11.64 -4.90 8.58
N ASN A 124 -11.71 -3.95 9.47
CA ASN A 124 -12.95 -3.32 9.94
C ASN A 124 -13.64 -2.45 8.87
N ASP A 125 -12.96 -2.12 7.77
CA ASP A 125 -13.56 -1.35 6.68
C ASP A 125 -14.47 -2.23 5.79
N ARG A 126 -14.48 -3.55 5.99
CA ARG A 126 -15.32 -4.49 5.24
C ARG A 126 -16.80 -4.32 5.65
N SER A 127 -17.48 -3.47 4.92
CA SER A 127 -18.91 -3.23 5.11
C SER A 127 -19.60 -3.09 3.77
N VAL A 128 -20.91 -3.32 3.76
CA VAL A 128 -21.76 -3.11 2.57
C VAL A 128 -21.68 -1.65 2.13
N GLU A 129 -21.63 -0.72 3.08
CA GLU A 129 -21.48 0.72 2.82
C GLU A 129 -20.21 1.05 2.06
N GLU A 130 -19.06 0.49 2.49
CA GLU A 130 -17.77 0.74 1.83
C GLU A 130 -17.75 0.14 0.42
N VAL A 131 -18.31 -1.07 0.23
CA VAL A 131 -18.48 -1.65 -1.11
C VAL A 131 -19.32 -0.73 -1.99
N CYS A 132 -20.46 -0.24 -1.52
CA CYS A 132 -21.33 0.69 -2.25
C CYS A 132 -20.58 1.99 -2.59
N ARG A 133 -19.83 2.54 -1.66
CA ARG A 133 -19.01 3.74 -1.88
C ARG A 133 -18.00 3.54 -3.02
N LEU A 134 -17.30 2.40 -3.03
CA LEU A 134 -16.32 2.07 -4.06
C LEU A 134 -16.95 1.72 -5.41
N ILE A 135 -18.15 1.11 -5.42
CA ILE A 135 -18.92 0.92 -6.65
C ILE A 135 -19.25 2.28 -7.26
N ASN A 136 -19.71 3.23 -6.44
CA ASN A 136 -20.05 4.58 -6.90
C ASN A 136 -18.81 5.37 -7.34
N ARG A 137 -17.81 5.41 -6.48
CA ARG A 137 -16.54 6.12 -6.72
C ARG A 137 -15.35 5.26 -6.36
N PRO A 138 -14.71 4.58 -7.32
CA PRO A 138 -13.46 3.86 -7.10
C PRO A 138 -12.35 4.80 -6.61
N ARG A 139 -11.40 4.26 -5.83
CA ARG A 139 -10.21 5.01 -5.40
C ARG A 139 -9.32 5.32 -6.60
N ALA A 140 -8.83 6.54 -6.65
CA ALA A 140 -7.73 6.89 -7.52
C ALA A 140 -6.41 6.23 -7.03
N LYS A 141 -5.42 6.08 -7.90
CA LYS A 141 -4.10 5.50 -7.58
C LYS A 141 -3.48 6.09 -6.31
N LYS A 142 -3.52 7.42 -6.14
CA LYS A 142 -3.00 8.12 -4.95
C LYS A 142 -3.76 7.75 -3.67
N GLU A 143 -5.09 7.66 -3.75
CA GLU A 143 -5.94 7.29 -2.62
C GLU A 143 -5.69 5.82 -2.20
N ALA A 144 -5.51 4.92 -3.19
CA ALA A 144 -5.19 3.52 -2.93
C ALA A 144 -3.82 3.37 -2.25
N LYS A 145 -2.81 4.11 -2.70
CA LYS A 145 -1.47 4.12 -2.12
C LYS A 145 -1.50 4.49 -0.63
N LEU A 146 -2.26 5.54 -0.30
CA LEU A 146 -2.47 5.97 1.09
C LEU A 146 -3.24 4.94 1.92
N TYR A 147 -4.29 4.35 1.35
CA TYR A 147 -5.11 3.36 2.05
C TYR A 147 -4.36 2.07 2.33
N TYR A 148 -3.57 1.58 1.37
CA TYR A 148 -2.75 0.37 1.53
C TYR A 148 -1.53 0.61 2.41
N LYS A 149 -1.22 1.87 2.74
CA LYS A 149 0.02 2.28 3.41
C LYS A 149 1.26 1.82 2.66
N ILE A 150 1.19 1.88 1.34
CA ILE A 150 2.34 1.67 0.47
C ILE A 150 3.16 2.95 0.54
N ASP A 151 4.23 2.95 1.33
CA ASP A 151 5.12 4.09 1.40
C ASP A 151 5.81 4.30 0.06
N SER A 152 5.93 5.56 -0.34
CA SER A 152 6.61 5.93 -1.58
C SER A 152 8.09 5.51 -1.57
N GLU A 153 8.61 5.26 -0.40
CA GLU A 153 9.96 4.78 -0.16
C GLU A 153 10.09 3.27 -0.43
N GLU A 154 9.06 2.44 -0.18
CA GLU A 154 9.10 0.99 -0.46
C GLU A 154 8.89 0.64 -1.95
N VAL A 155 8.16 1.47 -2.70
CA VAL A 155 7.89 1.23 -4.14
C VAL A 155 9.01 1.76 -5.04
N ASN A 156 9.85 2.66 -4.56
CA ASN A 156 10.94 3.28 -5.31
C ASN A 156 12.33 2.67 -5.03
N TYR A 157 12.42 1.48 -4.47
CA TYR A 157 13.70 0.78 -4.28
C TYR A 157 14.26 0.10 -5.54
N GLN A 158 13.93 0.59 -6.71
CA GLN A 158 14.81 0.45 -7.86
C GLN A 158 15.67 1.71 -7.90
N ALA A 159 16.94 1.55 -7.52
CA ALA A 159 17.93 2.62 -7.53
C ALA A 159 18.00 3.28 -8.91
N GLU A 160 17.29 4.38 -9.10
CA GLU A 160 17.38 5.21 -10.30
C GLU A 160 18.31 6.42 -10.09
N ASN A 161 18.81 6.63 -8.86
CA ASN A 161 19.69 7.75 -8.52
C ASN A 161 20.96 7.28 -7.78
N GLU A 162 22.08 7.93 -8.07
CA GLU A 162 23.38 7.72 -7.38
C GLU A 162 23.35 7.89 -5.84
N ASN A 163 22.23 8.37 -5.29
CA ASN A 163 22.03 8.60 -3.86
C ASN A 163 21.20 7.51 -3.17
N ASP A 164 20.74 6.50 -3.89
CA ASP A 164 19.95 5.40 -3.32
C ASP A 164 20.85 4.22 -2.90
N VAL A 165 20.36 3.44 -1.94
CA VAL A 165 21.00 2.18 -1.49
C VAL A 165 20.09 1.04 -1.92
N SER A 166 20.64 0.06 -2.62
CA SER A 166 19.87 -1.09 -3.09
C SER A 166 19.35 -1.94 -1.92
N GLU A 167 18.22 -2.61 -2.11
CA GLU A 167 17.66 -3.52 -1.11
C GLU A 167 18.66 -4.61 -0.70
N MET A 168 19.43 -5.13 -1.68
CA MET A 168 20.46 -6.15 -1.42
C MET A 168 21.56 -5.62 -0.49
N GLU A 169 21.99 -4.37 -0.67
CA GLU A 169 23.00 -3.73 0.21
C GLU A 169 22.44 -3.55 1.63
N ILE A 170 21.19 -3.11 1.76
CA ILE A 170 20.51 -2.99 3.06
C ILE A 170 20.44 -4.36 3.73
N GLN A 171 19.99 -5.40 3.04
CA GLN A 171 19.92 -6.76 3.58
C GLN A 171 21.30 -7.29 4.01
N ASN A 172 22.33 -7.03 3.25
CA ASN A 172 23.70 -7.40 3.61
C ASN A 172 24.20 -6.68 4.88
N ILE A 173 23.89 -5.39 5.00
CA ILE A 173 24.22 -4.58 6.19
C ILE A 173 23.47 -5.11 7.41
N LEU A 174 22.18 -5.41 7.28
CA LEU A 174 21.38 -5.97 8.37
C LEU A 174 21.88 -7.35 8.81
N ALA A 175 22.21 -8.21 7.85
CA ALA A 175 22.80 -9.53 8.13
C ALA A 175 24.13 -9.39 8.85
N HIS A 176 24.96 -8.42 8.45
CA HIS A 176 26.21 -8.12 9.13
C HIS A 176 25.98 -7.70 10.59
N TYR A 177 25.09 -6.72 10.86
CA TYR A 177 24.80 -6.33 12.25
C TYR A 177 24.22 -7.46 13.08
N LYS A 178 23.41 -8.34 12.49
CA LYS A 178 22.88 -9.54 13.14
C LYS A 178 24.03 -10.50 13.53
N SER A 179 25.05 -10.63 12.71
CA SER A 179 26.22 -11.49 12.98
C SER A 179 27.12 -10.97 14.10
N LEU A 180 27.10 -9.65 14.38
CA LEU A 180 27.88 -9.04 15.46
C LEU A 180 27.35 -9.38 16.86
N GLY A 181 26.15 -9.95 16.96
CA GLY A 181 25.53 -10.31 18.24
C GLY A 181 25.21 -9.08 19.10
N LYS A 182 25.53 -9.14 20.41
CA LYS A 182 25.26 -8.06 21.37
C LYS A 182 26.50 -7.20 21.70
N ASN A 183 27.50 -7.18 20.85
CA ASN A 183 28.73 -6.43 21.10
C ASN A 183 28.61 -4.99 20.61
N GLU A 184 28.33 -4.06 21.52
CA GLU A 184 28.08 -2.64 21.23
C GLU A 184 29.27 -1.91 20.60
N ASP A 185 30.51 -2.21 21.01
CA ASP A 185 31.71 -1.57 20.46
C ASP A 185 31.87 -1.92 18.96
N ARG A 186 31.55 -3.16 18.60
CA ARG A 186 31.55 -3.60 17.20
C ARG A 186 30.47 -2.90 16.35
N TYR A 187 29.37 -2.44 16.94
CA TYR A 187 28.36 -1.67 16.19
C TYR A 187 28.93 -0.33 15.74
N ILE A 188 29.71 0.34 16.60
CA ILE A 188 30.33 1.64 16.32
C ILE A 188 31.41 1.48 15.24
N ASP A 189 32.27 0.48 15.37
CA ASP A 189 33.31 0.21 14.38
C ASP A 189 32.73 -0.16 13.03
N SER A 190 31.69 -0.99 13.03
CA SER A 190 30.95 -1.36 11.82
C SER A 190 30.33 -0.13 11.15
N PHE A 191 29.68 0.75 11.94
CA PHE A 191 29.10 1.96 11.39
C PHE A 191 30.16 2.89 10.79
N ASN A 192 31.31 3.03 11.43
CA ASN A 192 32.42 3.82 10.91
C ASN A 192 32.94 3.29 9.56
N ASN A 193 32.99 1.96 9.41
CA ASN A 193 33.39 1.31 8.17
C ASN A 193 32.38 1.50 7.05
N ILE A 194 31.09 1.35 7.38
CA ILE A 194 29.97 1.61 6.45
C ILE A 194 29.98 3.09 6.04
N ALA A 195 30.16 3.99 7.00
CA ALA A 195 30.21 5.42 6.76
C ALA A 195 31.42 5.91 5.94
N ALA A 196 32.39 5.06 5.67
CA ALA A 196 33.48 5.33 4.73
C ALA A 196 33.09 4.98 3.27
N GLN A 197 32.05 4.19 3.06
CA GLN A 197 31.62 3.67 1.75
C GLN A 197 30.40 4.38 1.17
N TYR A 198 29.60 5.01 2.01
CA TYR A 198 28.31 5.63 1.64
C TYR A 198 28.31 7.12 1.97
N ASN A 199 27.59 7.91 1.18
CA ASN A 199 27.39 9.33 1.47
C ASN A 199 26.35 9.55 2.59
N ASP A 200 26.24 10.78 3.10
CA ASP A 200 25.36 11.12 4.22
C ASP A 200 23.87 10.81 3.93
N THR A 201 23.43 10.96 2.68
CA THR A 201 22.06 10.64 2.28
C THR A 201 21.80 9.15 2.32
N GLN A 202 22.69 8.36 1.77
CA GLN A 202 22.64 6.89 1.82
C GLN A 202 22.72 6.37 3.26
N LEU A 203 23.58 6.96 4.10
CA LEU A 203 23.69 6.59 5.52
C LEU A 203 22.41 6.86 6.31
N ARG A 204 21.69 7.93 5.99
CA ARG A 204 20.36 8.20 6.58
C ARG A 204 19.33 7.16 6.16
N ILE A 205 19.38 6.71 4.91
CA ILE A 205 18.52 5.62 4.43
C ILE A 205 18.84 4.34 5.18
N ILE A 206 20.10 3.90 5.19
CA ILE A 206 20.58 2.70 5.90
C ILE A 206 20.16 2.74 7.37
N SER A 207 20.31 3.88 8.03
CA SER A 207 20.01 4.04 9.45
C SER A 207 18.54 3.80 9.80
N LYS A 208 17.62 4.04 8.88
CA LYS A 208 16.17 3.75 9.09
C LYS A 208 15.88 2.27 9.25
N PHE A 209 16.69 1.42 8.64
CA PHE A 209 16.54 -0.04 8.65
C PHE A 209 17.32 -0.73 9.75
N LEU A 210 18.30 -0.06 10.37
CA LEU A 210 19.08 -0.67 11.44
C LEU A 210 18.18 -1.11 12.61
N PRO A 211 18.49 -2.26 13.26
CA PRO A 211 17.77 -2.71 14.45
C PRO A 211 17.75 -1.64 15.55
N LEU A 212 16.65 -1.56 16.30
CA LEU A 212 16.46 -0.53 17.34
C LEU A 212 17.58 -0.50 18.38
N ASN A 213 18.07 -1.67 18.80
CA ASN A 213 19.18 -1.78 19.74
C ASN A 213 20.49 -1.23 19.15
N VAL A 214 20.75 -1.45 17.86
CA VAL A 214 21.92 -0.90 17.18
C VAL A 214 21.80 0.62 17.07
N ARG A 215 20.65 1.13 16.66
CA ARG A 215 20.41 2.58 16.59
C ARG A 215 20.58 3.27 17.92
N ALA A 216 20.03 2.71 19.00
CA ALA A 216 20.16 3.27 20.34
C ALA A 216 21.64 3.43 20.76
N VAL A 217 22.46 2.42 20.52
CA VAL A 217 23.91 2.48 20.82
C VAL A 217 24.62 3.51 19.95
N LEU A 218 24.28 3.59 18.65
CA LEU A 218 24.90 4.56 17.74
C LEU A 218 24.46 6.00 18.07
N GLU A 219 23.22 6.21 18.46
CA GLU A 219 22.71 7.53 18.92
C GLU A 219 23.41 7.99 20.19
N GLU A 220 23.68 7.09 21.14
CA GLU A 220 24.32 7.41 22.40
C GLU A 220 25.84 7.58 22.27
N ARG A 221 26.51 6.70 21.49
CA ARG A 221 27.97 6.52 21.56
C ARG A 221 28.73 6.83 20.27
N SER A 222 28.06 7.10 19.13
CA SER A 222 28.72 7.39 17.86
C SER A 222 28.60 8.86 17.45
N PRO A 223 29.65 9.68 17.61
CA PRO A 223 29.65 11.09 17.20
C PRO A 223 29.37 11.27 15.70
N LYS A 224 29.87 10.31 14.89
CA LYS A 224 29.65 10.32 13.44
C LYS A 224 28.19 10.09 13.08
N TYR A 225 27.53 9.14 13.74
CA TYR A 225 26.08 8.88 13.57
C TYR A 225 25.24 10.10 13.99
N GLN A 226 25.55 10.65 15.16
CA GLN A 226 24.87 11.86 15.68
C GLN A 226 24.97 13.03 14.70
N LYS A 227 26.15 13.27 14.12
CA LYS A 227 26.37 14.34 13.15
C LYS A 227 25.54 14.13 11.88
N ILE A 228 25.48 12.92 11.35
CA ILE A 228 24.72 12.59 10.13
C ILE A 228 23.20 12.77 10.38
N MET A 229 22.72 12.40 11.59
CA MET A 229 21.30 12.48 11.93
C MET A 229 20.85 13.87 12.38
N SER A 230 21.72 14.70 12.95
CA SER A 230 21.39 16.05 13.44
C SER A 230 21.00 17.03 12.32
N PHE A 231 21.42 16.78 11.09
CA PHE A 231 21.09 17.61 9.94
C PHE A 231 19.59 17.65 9.64
N ASN A 232 18.83 16.59 9.97
CA ASN A 232 17.38 16.56 9.81
C ASN A 232 16.63 17.41 10.85
N ASN A 233 17.18 17.57 12.04
CA ASN A 233 16.55 18.38 13.09
C ASN A 233 16.63 19.89 12.79
N SER A 234 17.68 20.34 12.11
CA SER A 234 17.82 21.74 11.71
C SER A 234 16.87 22.10 10.54
N VAL A 235 16.69 21.21 9.57
CA VAL A 235 15.78 21.43 8.43
C VAL A 235 14.32 21.34 8.87
N SER A 236 13.96 20.39 9.74
CA SER A 236 12.60 20.27 10.29
C SER A 236 12.22 21.47 11.16
N ASN A 237 13.18 22.01 11.92
CA ASN A 237 12.95 23.21 12.73
C ASN A 237 12.83 24.47 11.85
N SER A 238 13.64 24.62 10.82
CA SER A 238 13.53 25.78 9.90
C SER A 238 12.20 25.80 9.14
N LEU A 239 11.65 24.64 8.76
CA LEU A 239 10.34 24.51 8.14
C LEU A 239 9.18 24.79 9.14
N ARG A 240 9.33 24.39 10.41
CA ARG A 240 8.35 24.74 11.45
C ARG A 240 8.34 26.24 11.78
N TYR A 241 9.48 26.91 11.76
CA TYR A 241 9.55 28.36 11.94
C TYR A 241 8.93 29.12 10.77
N LYS A 242 9.19 28.73 9.52
CA LYS A 242 8.57 29.33 8.32
C LYS A 242 7.05 29.16 8.26
N ASN A 243 6.52 28.03 8.70
CA ASN A 243 5.07 27.84 8.78
C ASN A 243 4.40 28.68 9.88
N LYS A 244 5.08 28.86 11.03
CA LYS A 244 4.58 29.75 12.10
C LYS A 244 4.61 31.23 11.73
N GLU A 245 5.55 31.65 10.88
CA GLU A 245 5.58 33.03 10.38
C GLU A 245 4.46 33.27 9.36
N LYS A 246 4.19 32.31 8.45
CA LYS A 246 3.05 32.40 7.52
C LYS A 246 1.70 32.45 8.23
N GLU A 247 1.48 31.63 9.26
CA GLU A 247 0.25 31.66 10.05
C GLU A 247 0.08 32.98 10.82
N LYS A 248 1.17 33.64 11.22
CA LYS A 248 1.12 34.99 11.83
C LYS A 248 0.82 36.10 10.84
N GLU A 249 1.32 36.02 9.61
CA GLU A 249 1.05 37.00 8.55
C GLU A 249 -0.39 36.90 8.03
N GLU A 250 -0.94 35.68 7.88
CA GLU A 250 -2.34 35.49 7.49
C GLU A 250 -3.33 35.93 8.60
N GLY A 251 -3.00 35.65 9.88
CA GLY A 251 -3.81 36.10 11.01
C GLY A 251 -3.81 37.63 11.25
N THR A 252 -2.84 38.35 10.70
CA THR A 252 -2.75 39.83 10.83
C THR A 252 -3.51 40.52 9.69
N SER A 253 -3.60 39.91 8.53
CA SER A 253 -4.38 40.45 7.39
C SER A 253 -5.89 40.36 7.59
N GLU A 254 -6.40 39.38 8.33
CA GLU A 254 -7.84 39.29 8.65
C GLU A 254 -8.31 40.31 9.72
N LYS A 255 -7.40 40.84 10.53
CA LYS A 255 -7.73 41.84 11.54
C LYS A 255 -7.77 43.29 11.03
N LEU A 256 -7.34 43.54 9.80
CA LEU A 256 -7.33 44.86 9.16
C LEU A 256 -8.53 45.12 8.23
N LEU A 257 -9.45 44.13 8.11
CA LEU A 257 -10.66 44.21 7.29
C LEU A 257 -11.97 44.12 8.12
N ARG A 258 -11.92 44.50 9.40
CA ARG A 258 -13.12 44.73 10.21
C ARG A 258 -13.19 46.13 10.78
#